data_34d03f796c6178e9448b7aeed2b43671
#
_entry.id   34d03f796c6178e9448b7aeed2b43671
#
_cell.length_a   1.000
_cell.length_b   1.000
_cell.length_c   1.000
_cell.angle_alpha   90.00
_cell.angle_beta   90.00
_cell.angle_gamma   90.00
#
_symmetry.space_group_name_H-M   'P 1'
#
loop_
_entity.id
_entity.type
_entity.pdbx_description
1 polymer ?
#
loop_
_entity_poly.entity_id
_entity_poly.type
_entity_poly.pdbx_seq_one_letter_code
_entity_poly.pdbx_strand_id
1 'polypeptide(L)'
;MKRALSRTLIILALGLFVASCSLFGRKETVVTINQVPAPVRTSIEKVTAGAKIKSIEKIESGDKVTYEVEYIKDGKELDAYIEPDGRIVKGG
;
A
#
# COMPACT_ATOMS: atom_id res chain seq x y z
N MET A 1 15.06 26.28 24.48
CA MET A 1 13.92 27.03 23.98
C MET A 1 13.96 27.25 22.50
N LYS A 2 15.08 27.76 21.97
CA LYS A 2 15.21 27.93 20.53
C LYS A 2 15.08 26.62 19.77
N ARG A 3 15.58 25.53 20.35
CA ARG A 3 15.50 24.21 19.72
C ARG A 3 14.06 23.73 19.61
N ALA A 4 13.23 24.01 20.60
CA ALA A 4 11.83 23.60 20.56
C ALA A 4 11.09 24.32 19.44
N LEU A 5 11.37 25.60 19.24
CA LEU A 5 10.76 26.37 18.17
C LEU A 5 11.17 25.81 16.79
N SER A 6 12.46 25.48 16.63
CA SER A 6 12.94 24.91 15.38
C SER A 6 12.24 23.58 15.08
N ARG A 7 12.06 22.74 16.09
CA ARG A 7 11.38 21.46 15.89
C ARG A 7 9.94 21.66 15.48
N THR A 8 9.26 22.63 16.07
CA THR A 8 7.89 22.92 15.70
C THR A 8 7.78 23.33 14.25
N LEU A 9 8.70 24.18 13.80
CA LEU A 9 8.73 24.60 12.39
C LEU A 9 8.97 23.44 11.46
N ILE A 10 9.86 22.52 11.83
CA ILE A 10 10.15 21.34 11.00
C ILE A 10 8.89 20.48 10.87
N ILE A 11 8.16 20.27 11.97
CA ILE A 11 6.94 19.48 11.95
C ILE A 11 5.90 20.09 11.03
N LEU A 12 5.76 21.41 11.06
CA LEU A 12 4.83 22.10 10.18
C LEU A 12 5.22 21.93 8.71
N ALA A 13 6.51 22.03 8.42
CA ALA A 13 7.00 21.85 7.06
C ALA A 13 6.69 20.44 6.55
N LEU A 14 6.87 19.43 7.40
CA LEU A 14 6.55 18.03 7.04
C LEU A 14 5.06 17.88 6.77
N GLY A 15 4.22 18.52 7.58
CA GLY A 15 2.78 18.48 7.37
C GLY A 15 2.38 19.03 6.02
N LEU A 16 2.96 20.15 5.64
CA LEU A 16 2.69 20.77 4.34
C LEU A 16 3.16 19.86 3.20
N PHE A 17 4.32 19.23 3.36
CA PHE A 17 4.83 18.34 2.36
C PHE A 17 3.91 17.15 2.13
N VAL A 18 3.38 16.54 3.18
CA VAL A 18 2.45 15.43 3.08
C VAL A 18 1.18 15.86 2.35
N ALA A 19 0.66 17.03 2.67
CA ALA A 19 -0.52 17.57 1.97
C ALA A 19 -0.24 17.75 0.47
N SER A 20 0.94 18.26 0.13
CA SER A 20 1.34 18.42 -1.26
C SER A 20 1.38 17.09 -2.00
N CYS A 21 1.91 16.03 -1.36
CA CYS A 21 1.94 14.71 -1.96
C CYS A 21 0.54 14.19 -2.25
N SER A 22 -0.42 14.47 -1.38
CA SER A 22 -1.81 14.06 -1.60
C SER A 22 -2.41 14.72 -2.83
N LEU A 23 -1.98 15.93 -3.17
CA LEU A 23 -2.48 16.63 -4.33
C LEU A 23 -2.08 16.00 -5.65
N PHE A 24 -1.05 15.16 -5.66
CA PHE A 24 -0.61 14.48 -6.88
C PHE A 24 -1.40 13.22 -7.19
N GLY A 25 -2.47 12.95 -6.44
CA GLY A 25 -3.43 11.96 -6.82
C GLY A 25 -3.11 10.52 -6.43
N ARG A 26 -2.06 10.29 -5.67
CA ARG A 26 -1.80 8.95 -5.16
C ARG A 26 -2.50 8.76 -3.81
N LYS A 27 -3.31 7.71 -3.73
CA LYS A 27 -4.04 7.39 -2.51
C LYS A 27 -3.84 5.92 -2.18
N GLU A 28 -3.53 5.64 -0.93
CA GLU A 28 -3.36 4.27 -0.44
C GLU A 28 -4.39 4.01 0.65
N THR A 29 -5.11 2.91 0.51
CA THR A 29 -6.16 2.54 1.46
C THR A 29 -5.96 1.10 1.89
N VAL A 30 -5.90 0.86 3.20
CA VAL A 30 -5.84 -0.51 3.71
C VAL A 30 -7.21 -1.16 3.52
N VAL A 31 -7.23 -2.35 2.94
CA VAL A 31 -8.47 -3.09 2.69
C VAL A 31 -8.32 -4.51 3.18
N THR A 32 -9.46 -5.21 3.29
CA THR A 32 -9.48 -6.62 3.67
C THR A 32 -9.62 -7.49 2.42
N ILE A 33 -9.39 -8.78 2.56
CA ILE A 33 -9.51 -9.74 1.46
C ILE A 33 -10.92 -9.74 0.86
N ASN A 34 -11.92 -9.40 1.66
CA ASN A 34 -13.30 -9.37 1.17
C ASN A 34 -13.65 -8.08 0.44
N GLN A 35 -12.78 -7.09 0.50
CA GLN A 35 -13.00 -5.79 -0.14
C GLN A 35 -12.31 -5.65 -1.48
N VAL A 36 -11.58 -6.68 -1.91
CA VAL A 36 -10.91 -6.65 -3.21
C VAL A 36 -11.77 -7.38 -4.24
N PRO A 37 -11.61 -7.05 -5.54
CA PRO A 37 -12.32 -7.77 -6.60
C PRO A 37 -11.99 -9.27 -6.58
N ALA A 38 -12.92 -10.09 -7.03
CA ALA A 38 -12.74 -11.54 -7.03
C ALA A 38 -11.46 -11.99 -7.74
N PRO A 39 -11.12 -11.45 -8.93
CA PRO A 39 -9.86 -11.83 -9.57
C PRO A 39 -8.63 -11.52 -8.73
N VAL A 40 -8.65 -10.39 -8.01
CA VAL A 40 -7.55 -10.00 -7.14
C VAL A 40 -7.45 -10.97 -5.96
N ARG A 41 -8.58 -11.32 -5.38
CA ARG A 41 -8.62 -12.28 -4.27
C ARG A 41 -7.99 -13.61 -4.69
N THR A 42 -8.37 -14.12 -5.85
CA THR A 42 -7.82 -15.35 -6.38
C THR A 42 -6.30 -15.27 -6.53
N SER A 43 -5.82 -14.14 -7.06
CA SER A 43 -4.38 -13.95 -7.24
C SER A 43 -3.65 -13.85 -5.92
N ILE A 44 -4.24 -13.19 -4.93
CA ILE A 44 -3.65 -13.09 -3.60
C ILE A 44 -3.50 -14.48 -2.99
N GLU A 45 -4.55 -15.29 -3.06
CA GLU A 45 -4.51 -16.65 -2.52
C GLU A 45 -3.43 -17.47 -3.21
N LYS A 46 -3.31 -17.31 -4.51
CA LYS A 46 -2.32 -18.03 -5.31
C LYS A 46 -0.89 -17.60 -4.95
N VAL A 47 -0.64 -16.30 -4.89
CA VAL A 47 0.71 -15.79 -4.67
C VAL A 47 1.17 -16.02 -3.22
N THR A 48 0.28 -15.93 -2.26
CA THR A 48 0.64 -16.14 -0.86
C THR A 48 0.69 -17.63 -0.50
N ALA A 49 -0.05 -18.46 -1.22
CA ALA A 49 -0.07 -19.91 -1.02
C ALA A 49 -0.27 -20.30 0.45
N GLY A 50 -1.19 -19.61 1.12
CA GLY A 50 -1.49 -19.88 2.52
C GLY A 50 -0.57 -19.22 3.52
N ALA A 51 0.37 -18.39 3.06
CA ALA A 51 1.25 -17.65 3.96
C ALA A 51 0.45 -16.57 4.72
N LYS A 52 1.04 -16.07 5.78
CA LYS A 52 0.41 -15.05 6.59
C LYS A 52 0.40 -13.71 5.86
N ILE A 53 -0.78 -13.17 5.62
CA ILE A 53 -0.94 -11.85 5.02
C ILE A 53 -0.81 -10.80 6.11
N LYS A 54 0.09 -9.84 5.92
CA LYS A 54 0.26 -8.72 6.84
C LYS A 54 -0.74 -7.62 6.54
N SER A 55 -0.85 -7.22 5.29
CA SER A 55 -1.76 -6.16 4.91
C SER A 55 -2.04 -6.22 3.40
N ILE A 56 -3.16 -5.65 3.02
CA ILE A 56 -3.54 -5.46 1.63
C ILE A 56 -3.86 -3.99 1.48
N GLU A 57 -3.27 -3.33 0.49
CA GLU A 57 -3.51 -1.93 0.23
C GLU A 57 -4.02 -1.72 -1.18
N LYS A 58 -5.04 -0.90 -1.30
CA LYS A 58 -5.52 -0.44 -2.59
C LYS A 58 -4.80 0.86 -2.90
N ILE A 59 -4.06 0.88 -3.99
CA ILE A 59 -3.29 2.05 -4.41
C ILE A 59 -3.96 2.66 -5.63
N GLU A 60 -4.38 3.90 -5.49
CA GLU A 60 -5.03 4.64 -6.57
C GLU A 60 -4.11 5.77 -7.01
N SER A 61 -3.78 5.81 -8.29
CA SER A 61 -2.92 6.84 -8.86
C SER A 61 -3.52 7.26 -10.19
N GLY A 62 -4.16 8.43 -10.23
CA GLY A 62 -4.93 8.84 -11.38
C GLY A 62 -6.02 7.83 -11.67
N ASP A 63 -6.05 7.33 -12.90
CA ASP A 63 -7.03 6.33 -13.31
C ASP A 63 -6.59 4.90 -13.00
N LYS A 64 -5.39 4.74 -12.47
CA LYS A 64 -4.82 3.43 -12.28
C LYS A 64 -5.04 2.92 -10.87
N VAL A 65 -5.47 1.69 -10.74
CA VAL A 65 -5.65 1.01 -9.46
C VAL A 65 -4.74 -0.20 -9.42
N THR A 66 -4.05 -0.38 -8.29
CA THR A 66 -3.19 -1.54 -8.06
C THR A 66 -3.41 -1.99 -6.62
N TYR A 67 -3.32 -3.29 -6.39
CA TYR A 67 -3.42 -3.84 -5.04
C TYR A 67 -2.06 -4.38 -4.63
N GLU A 68 -1.58 -3.93 -3.48
CA GLU A 68 -0.34 -4.43 -2.92
C GLU A 68 -0.67 -5.36 -1.76
N VAL A 69 -0.13 -6.57 -1.79
CA VAL A 69 -0.27 -7.49 -0.66
C VAL A 69 1.11 -7.70 -0.05
N GLU A 70 1.19 -7.47 1.26
CA GLU A 70 2.39 -7.77 2.04
C GLU A 70 2.14 -9.04 2.82
N TYR A 71 3.06 -9.99 2.72
CA TYR A 71 2.89 -11.29 3.37
C TYR A 71 4.22 -11.83 3.86
N ILE A 72 4.16 -12.81 4.76
CA ILE A 72 5.34 -13.43 5.33
C ILE A 72 5.37 -14.88 4.90
N LYS A 73 6.44 -15.26 4.23
CA LYS A 73 6.63 -16.62 3.75
C LYS A 73 8.05 -17.07 4.11
N ASP A 74 8.15 -18.19 4.80
CA ASP A 74 9.44 -18.76 5.23
C ASP A 74 10.28 -17.74 6.01
N GLY A 75 9.62 -16.93 6.86
CA GLY A 75 10.27 -15.92 7.68
C GLY A 75 10.67 -14.66 6.95
N LYS A 76 10.30 -14.52 5.69
CA LYS A 76 10.64 -13.34 4.89
C LYS A 76 9.39 -12.54 4.59
N GLU A 77 9.52 -11.21 4.62
CA GLU A 77 8.47 -10.30 4.18
C GLU A 77 8.58 -10.14 2.67
N LEU A 78 7.48 -10.39 2.01
CA LEU A 78 7.39 -10.28 0.55
C LEU A 78 6.22 -9.40 0.18
N ASP A 79 6.32 -8.77 -1.00
CA ASP A 79 5.26 -7.94 -1.55
C ASP A 79 4.87 -8.46 -2.92
N ALA A 80 3.58 -8.37 -3.24
CA ALA A 80 3.11 -8.61 -4.59
C ALA A 80 2.18 -7.49 -4.99
N TYR A 81 2.22 -7.12 -6.26
CA TYR A 81 1.37 -6.09 -6.83
C TYR A 81 0.45 -6.72 -7.85
N ILE A 82 -0.84 -6.48 -7.72
CA ILE A 82 -1.87 -7.16 -8.51
C ILE A 82 -2.80 -6.11 -9.09
N GLU A 83 -3.11 -6.24 -10.38
CA GLU A 83 -4.05 -5.35 -11.04
C GLU A 83 -5.49 -5.80 -10.79
N PRO A 84 -6.49 -4.91 -11.02
CA PRO A 84 -7.88 -5.25 -10.70
C PRO A 84 -8.40 -6.49 -11.43
N ASP A 85 -7.82 -6.84 -12.56
CA ASP A 85 -8.18 -8.05 -13.31
C ASP A 85 -7.51 -9.31 -12.77
N GLY A 86 -6.68 -9.18 -11.73
CA GLY A 86 -5.99 -10.31 -11.12
C GLY A 86 -4.59 -10.55 -11.65
N ARG A 87 -4.14 -9.78 -12.62
CA ARG A 87 -2.80 -9.97 -13.18
C ARG A 87 -1.75 -9.51 -12.17
N ILE A 88 -0.79 -10.39 -11.90
CA ILE A 88 0.31 -10.09 -11.00
C ILE A 88 1.39 -9.37 -11.81
N VAL A 89 1.70 -8.12 -11.41
CA VAL A 89 2.66 -7.29 -12.16
C VAL A 89 4.03 -7.27 -11.52
N LYS A 90 4.12 -7.60 -10.24
CA LYS A 90 5.41 -7.65 -9.56
C LYS A 90 5.26 -8.42 -8.25
N GLY A 91 6.35 -9.08 -7.85
CA GLY A 91 6.43 -9.72 -6.55
C GLY A 91 6.31 -11.22 -6.63
N GLY A 92 6.16 -11.83 -5.48
CA GLY A 92 6.09 -13.28 -5.41
C GLY A 92 6.86 -13.87 -4.28
#